data_92c5c7b8c2c746f1d7310544408b42f0
#
_entry.id   92c5c7b8c2c746f1d7310544408b42f0
#
_cell.length_a   1.000
_cell.length_b   1.000
_cell.length_c   1.000
_cell.angle_alpha   90.00
_cell.angle_beta   90.00
_cell.angle_gamma   90.00
#
_symmetry.space_group_name_H-M   'P 1'
#
loop_
_entity.id
_entity.type
_entity.pdbx_description
1 polymer ?
#
loop_
_entity_poly.entity_id
_entity_poly.type
_entity_poly.pdbx_seq_one_letter_code
_entity_poly.pdbx_strand_id
1 'polypeptide(L)'
;MLDNTDMHILKELTKNSRITMKELGEKVHLTGPATSARVAKLEDNGIIEGYTIKVNQVKMGYIVHAIIHIYTKNTNHQPYLSFIKEQVQFVINNYKVSGESCYLLECKFPGNEILDEFLTGLSNLASYKLSIVINK
;
A
#
# COMPACT_ATOMS: atom_id res chain seq x y z
N MET A 1 22.04 1.63 -14.09
CA MET A 1 21.30 0.40 -14.42
C MET A 1 21.54 -0.65 -13.35
N LEU A 2 20.53 -1.42 -13.02
CA LEU A 2 20.64 -2.48 -12.01
C LEU A 2 21.35 -3.71 -12.57
N ASP A 3 22.29 -4.26 -11.82
CA ASP A 3 22.92 -5.54 -12.15
C ASP A 3 22.26 -6.69 -11.38
N ASN A 4 22.74 -7.92 -11.60
CA ASN A 4 22.20 -9.10 -10.95
C ASN A 4 22.35 -9.06 -9.43
N THR A 5 23.45 -8.47 -8.94
CA THR A 5 23.68 -8.31 -7.51
C THR A 5 22.67 -7.35 -6.89
N ASP A 6 22.39 -6.22 -7.56
CA ASP A 6 21.35 -5.28 -7.13
C ASP A 6 19.98 -5.96 -7.06
N MET A 7 19.64 -6.76 -8.07
CA MET A 7 18.37 -7.50 -8.10
C MET A 7 18.29 -8.50 -6.95
N HIS A 8 19.39 -9.16 -6.64
CA HIS A 8 19.45 -10.12 -5.52
C HIS A 8 19.29 -9.39 -4.18
N ILE A 9 19.95 -8.24 -4.01
CA ILE A 9 19.79 -7.38 -2.81
C ILE A 9 18.32 -7.01 -2.61
N LEU A 10 17.67 -6.51 -3.65
CA LEU A 10 16.24 -6.12 -3.57
C LEU A 10 15.35 -7.30 -3.19
N LYS A 11 15.61 -8.47 -3.76
CA LYS A 11 14.87 -9.69 -3.45
C LYS A 11 15.00 -10.07 -1.97
N GLU A 12 16.21 -10.06 -1.44
CA GLU A 12 16.47 -10.40 -0.04
C GLU A 12 15.88 -9.36 0.93
N LEU A 13 15.97 -8.07 0.60
CA LEU A 13 15.35 -7.00 1.40
C LEU A 13 13.82 -7.10 1.39
N THR A 14 13.24 -7.53 0.29
CA THR A 14 11.79 -7.76 0.20
C THR A 14 11.34 -8.85 1.16
N LYS A 15 12.16 -9.88 1.36
CA LYS A 15 11.89 -10.97 2.30
C LYS A 15 12.07 -10.53 3.76
N ASN A 16 13.11 -9.74 4.02
CA ASN A 16 13.47 -9.29 5.37
C ASN A 16 14.18 -7.94 5.29
N SER A 17 13.43 -6.85 5.48
CA SER A 17 13.97 -5.50 5.41
C SER A 17 14.82 -5.13 6.64
N ARG A 18 14.80 -5.94 7.69
CA ARG A 18 15.61 -5.74 8.90
C ARG A 18 16.90 -6.54 8.91
N ILE A 19 17.21 -7.22 7.82
CA ILE A 19 18.48 -7.95 7.66
C ILE A 19 19.65 -6.99 7.85
N THR A 20 20.70 -7.44 8.54
CA THR A 20 21.93 -6.63 8.67
C THR A 20 22.70 -6.61 7.34
N MET A 21 23.54 -5.59 7.16
CA MET A 21 24.37 -5.52 5.95
C MET A 21 25.35 -6.67 5.87
N LYS A 22 25.82 -7.16 7.01
CA LYS A 22 26.69 -8.36 7.08
C LYS A 22 25.95 -9.60 6.57
N GLU A 23 24.75 -9.85 7.09
CA GLU A 23 23.94 -11.00 6.68
C GLU A 23 23.53 -10.91 5.21
N LEU A 24 23.13 -9.72 4.77
CA LEU A 24 22.78 -9.48 3.37
C LEU A 24 23.98 -9.73 2.47
N GLY A 25 25.16 -9.25 2.86
CA GLY A 25 26.40 -9.46 2.12
C GLY A 25 26.73 -10.94 1.96
N GLU A 26 26.54 -11.73 3.00
CA GLU A 26 26.73 -13.18 2.94
C GLU A 26 25.84 -13.83 1.87
N LYS A 27 24.59 -13.35 1.75
CA LYS A 27 23.64 -13.88 0.76
C LYS A 27 23.97 -13.48 -0.67
N VAL A 28 24.55 -12.30 -0.86
CA VAL A 28 24.86 -11.77 -2.20
C VAL A 28 26.34 -11.82 -2.54
N HIS A 29 27.13 -12.47 -1.69
CA HIS A 29 28.58 -12.69 -1.86
C HIS A 29 29.39 -11.38 -1.93
N LEU A 30 29.06 -10.46 -1.03
CA LEU A 30 29.78 -9.18 -0.86
C LEU A 30 30.16 -8.99 0.60
N THR A 31 31.13 -8.12 0.84
CA THR A 31 31.44 -7.65 2.19
C THR A 31 30.29 -6.78 2.70
N GLY A 32 30.19 -6.58 4.03
CA GLY A 32 29.23 -5.69 4.62
C GLY A 32 29.31 -4.26 4.06
N PRO A 33 30.50 -3.64 4.05
CA PRO A 33 30.67 -2.31 3.46
C PRO A 33 30.28 -2.20 1.99
N ALA A 34 30.63 -3.18 1.16
CA ALA A 34 30.26 -3.20 -0.26
C ALA A 34 28.74 -3.32 -0.43
N THR A 35 28.09 -4.14 0.40
CA THR A 35 26.64 -4.30 0.42
C THR A 35 25.96 -2.99 0.83
N SER A 36 26.44 -2.36 1.89
CA SER A 36 25.92 -1.09 2.37
C SER A 36 26.00 0.01 1.32
N ALA A 37 27.12 0.06 0.57
CA ALA A 37 27.30 1.03 -0.51
C ALA A 37 26.28 0.80 -1.65
N ARG A 38 25.98 -0.43 -1.99
CA ARG A 38 24.98 -0.75 -3.02
C ARG A 38 23.57 -0.40 -2.56
N VAL A 39 23.22 -0.71 -1.31
CA VAL A 39 21.93 -0.36 -0.75
C VAL A 39 21.74 1.16 -0.75
N ALA A 40 22.76 1.91 -0.29
CA ALA A 40 22.72 3.37 -0.30
C ALA A 40 22.49 3.93 -1.71
N LYS A 41 23.13 3.35 -2.72
CA LYS A 41 22.95 3.77 -4.11
C LYS A 41 21.53 3.49 -4.61
N LEU A 42 20.96 2.35 -4.23
CA LEU A 42 19.58 2.01 -4.58
C LEU A 42 18.58 2.97 -3.91
N GLU A 43 18.85 3.39 -2.67
CA GLU A 43 18.07 4.40 -1.97
C GLU A 43 18.21 5.78 -2.65
N ASP A 44 19.44 6.21 -2.91
CA ASP A 44 19.72 7.52 -3.53
C ASP A 44 19.09 7.64 -4.93
N ASN A 45 19.04 6.55 -5.68
CA ASN A 45 18.44 6.52 -7.01
C ASN A 45 16.92 6.32 -6.97
N GLY A 46 16.32 6.24 -5.79
CA GLY A 46 14.88 6.08 -5.63
C GLY A 46 14.34 4.70 -6.00
N ILE A 47 15.21 3.72 -6.21
CA ILE A 47 14.79 2.33 -6.45
C ILE A 47 14.19 1.77 -5.17
N ILE A 48 14.84 1.99 -4.04
CA ILE A 48 14.27 1.72 -2.72
C ILE A 48 13.62 3.03 -2.26
N GLU A 49 12.30 3.03 -2.22
CA GLU A 49 11.53 4.22 -1.82
C GLU A 49 11.39 4.33 -0.30
N GLY A 50 11.52 3.22 0.40
CA GLY A 50 11.42 3.19 1.86
C GLY A 50 11.31 1.76 2.38
N TYR A 51 11.16 1.67 3.70
CA TYR A 51 11.03 0.39 4.41
C TYR A 51 9.75 0.43 5.21
N THR A 52 9.03 -0.68 5.22
CA THR A 52 7.75 -0.77 5.90
C THR A 52 7.57 -2.14 6.55
N ILE A 53 6.48 -2.27 7.28
CA ILE A 53 6.12 -3.53 7.94
C ILE A 53 4.80 -4.04 7.39
N LYS A 54 4.62 -5.36 7.47
CA LYS A 54 3.32 -5.99 7.26
C LYS A 54 2.62 -6.07 8.60
N VAL A 55 1.38 -5.58 8.66
CA VAL A 55 0.58 -5.61 9.88
C VAL A 55 -0.58 -6.57 9.68
N ASN A 56 -0.81 -7.43 10.68
CA ASN A 56 -2.01 -8.27 10.70
C ASN A 56 -3.20 -7.40 11.12
N GLN A 57 -3.96 -6.94 10.14
CA GLN A 57 -5.06 -5.99 10.35
C GLN A 57 -6.17 -6.59 11.23
N VAL A 58 -6.45 -7.88 11.09
CA VAL A 58 -7.46 -8.56 11.91
C VAL A 58 -7.08 -8.51 13.40
N LYS A 59 -5.81 -8.77 13.70
CA LYS A 59 -5.30 -8.69 15.10
C LYS A 59 -5.29 -7.26 15.62
N MET A 60 -5.26 -6.26 14.75
CA MET A 60 -5.38 -4.84 15.11
C MET A 60 -6.84 -4.42 15.34
N GLY A 61 -7.80 -5.31 15.08
CA GLY A 61 -9.22 -5.02 15.24
C GLY A 61 -9.94 -4.64 13.97
N TYR A 62 -9.28 -4.70 12.81
CA TYR A 62 -9.90 -4.37 11.51
C TYR A 62 -10.26 -5.68 10.80
N ILE A 63 -11.46 -6.18 11.07
CA ILE A 63 -11.91 -7.48 10.55
C ILE A 63 -12.51 -7.41 9.15
N VAL A 64 -12.85 -6.21 8.66
CA VAL A 64 -13.42 -6.02 7.33
C VAL A 64 -12.37 -5.40 6.42
N HIS A 65 -12.04 -6.09 5.34
CA HIS A 65 -11.14 -5.61 4.29
C HIS A 65 -11.97 -5.43 3.02
N ALA A 66 -12.06 -4.20 2.53
CA ALA A 66 -12.95 -3.84 1.44
C ALA A 66 -12.18 -3.27 0.25
N ILE A 67 -12.61 -3.64 -0.94
CA ILE A 67 -12.19 -3.01 -2.20
C ILE A 67 -13.41 -2.31 -2.77
N ILE A 68 -13.30 -1.02 -3.05
CA ILE A 68 -14.42 -0.21 -3.48
C ILE A 68 -14.07 0.48 -4.80
N HIS A 69 -14.84 0.18 -5.84
CA HIS A 69 -14.74 0.88 -7.12
C HIS A 69 -15.56 2.15 -7.03
N ILE A 70 -14.97 3.30 -7.31
CA ILE A 70 -15.58 4.62 -7.16
C ILE A 70 -15.89 5.21 -8.53
N TYR A 71 -17.14 5.67 -8.69
CA TYR A 71 -17.64 6.34 -9.89
C TYR A 71 -18.09 7.73 -9.48
N THR A 72 -17.26 8.75 -9.74
CA THR A 72 -17.60 10.13 -9.40
C THR A 72 -18.72 10.65 -10.33
N LYS A 73 -19.64 11.43 -9.77
CA LYS A 73 -20.84 11.89 -10.48
C LYS A 73 -20.56 13.04 -11.45
N ASN A 74 -19.44 13.74 -11.28
CA ASN A 74 -19.07 14.89 -12.11
C ASN A 74 -17.57 14.98 -12.29
N THR A 75 -17.12 16.02 -13.01
CA THR A 75 -15.68 16.22 -13.31
C THR A 75 -14.88 16.74 -12.12
N ASN A 76 -15.55 17.34 -11.13
CA ASN A 76 -14.87 17.83 -9.94
C ASN A 76 -14.78 16.70 -8.90
N HIS A 77 -13.60 16.15 -8.73
CA HIS A 77 -13.34 15.05 -7.80
C HIS A 77 -12.95 15.52 -6.39
N GLN A 78 -12.81 16.83 -6.17
CA GLN A 78 -12.35 17.37 -4.89
C GLN A 78 -13.22 16.99 -3.68
N PRO A 79 -14.56 16.99 -3.79
CA PRO A 79 -15.38 16.55 -2.66
C PRO A 79 -15.07 15.11 -2.22
N TYR A 80 -14.88 14.21 -3.18
CA TYR A 80 -14.47 12.83 -2.91
C TYR A 80 -13.08 12.77 -2.27
N LEU A 81 -12.09 13.46 -2.86
CA LEU A 81 -10.71 13.45 -2.38
C LEU A 81 -10.60 14.03 -0.97
N SER A 82 -11.39 15.08 -0.67
CA SER A 82 -11.46 15.65 0.67
C SER A 82 -12.05 14.68 1.68
N PHE A 83 -13.09 13.96 1.29
CA PHE A 83 -13.71 12.92 2.12
C PHE A 83 -12.69 11.84 2.47
N ILE A 84 -11.91 11.36 1.47
CA ILE A 84 -10.90 10.32 1.68
C ILE A 84 -9.81 10.79 2.65
N LYS A 85 -9.39 12.04 2.59
CA LYS A 85 -8.42 12.61 3.54
C LYS A 85 -8.93 12.59 4.98
N GLU A 86 -10.22 12.79 5.18
CA GLU A 86 -10.85 12.74 6.50
C GLU A 86 -10.98 11.31 7.03
N GLN A 87 -10.93 10.31 6.12
CA GLN A 87 -11.11 8.90 6.45
C GLN A 87 -9.77 8.14 6.49
N VAL A 88 -8.67 8.82 6.75
CA VAL A 88 -7.31 8.26 6.68
C VAL A 88 -7.12 7.00 7.52
N GLN A 89 -7.82 6.89 8.64
CA GLN A 89 -7.72 5.73 9.52
C GLN A 89 -8.27 4.44 8.90
N PHE A 90 -9.17 4.56 7.93
CA PHE A 90 -9.82 3.43 7.27
C PHE A 90 -9.27 3.17 5.88
N VAL A 91 -8.63 4.15 5.26
CA VAL A 91 -8.14 4.06 3.88
C VAL A 91 -6.71 3.51 3.88
N ILE A 92 -6.52 2.37 3.21
CA ILE A 92 -5.19 1.79 3.00
C ILE A 92 -4.57 2.39 1.74
N ASN A 93 -5.30 2.38 0.64
CA ASN A 93 -4.87 2.91 -0.65
C ASN A 93 -6.03 3.54 -1.38
N ASN A 94 -5.75 4.60 -2.15
CA ASN A 94 -6.70 5.21 -3.07
C ASN A 94 -5.99 5.43 -4.40
N TYR A 95 -6.27 4.58 -5.37
CA TYR A 95 -5.67 4.65 -6.69
C TYR A 95 -6.60 5.36 -7.66
N LYS A 96 -6.07 6.35 -8.38
CA LYS A 96 -6.77 6.88 -9.55
C LYS A 96 -6.52 5.90 -10.70
N VAL A 97 -7.60 5.41 -11.30
CA VAL A 97 -7.51 4.38 -12.34
C VAL A 97 -8.20 4.83 -13.62
N SER A 98 -7.80 4.23 -14.73
CA SER A 98 -8.51 4.35 -16.00
C SER A 98 -9.38 3.11 -16.19
N GLY A 99 -10.41 3.20 -17.02
CA GLY A 99 -11.31 2.09 -17.31
C GLY A 99 -12.70 2.35 -16.77
N GLU A 100 -13.32 1.34 -16.15
CA GLU A 100 -14.71 1.42 -15.70
C GLU A 100 -14.94 2.38 -14.54
N SER A 101 -14.01 2.46 -13.61
CA SER A 101 -14.14 3.33 -12.42
C SER A 101 -13.13 4.47 -12.45
N CYS A 102 -13.39 5.50 -11.64
CA CYS A 102 -12.49 6.65 -11.49
C CYS A 102 -11.39 6.37 -10.46
N TYR A 103 -11.73 5.66 -9.39
CA TYR A 103 -10.80 5.31 -8.32
C TYR A 103 -11.04 3.88 -7.86
N LEU A 104 -9.95 3.24 -7.42
CA LEU A 104 -9.98 1.96 -6.72
C LEU A 104 -9.52 2.22 -5.30
N LEU A 105 -10.43 2.05 -4.36
CA LEU A 105 -10.22 2.33 -2.95
C LEU A 105 -10.07 1.03 -2.17
N GLU A 106 -9.00 0.93 -1.41
CA GLU A 106 -8.80 -0.18 -0.50
C GLU A 106 -8.93 0.31 0.93
N CYS A 107 -9.82 -0.32 1.70
CA CYS A 107 -10.15 0.11 3.06
C CYS A 107 -10.13 -1.05 4.05
N LYS A 108 -10.05 -0.68 5.33
CA LYS A 108 -10.17 -1.59 6.46
C LYS A 108 -11.12 -0.98 7.49
N PHE A 109 -11.98 -1.80 8.05
CA PHE A 109 -12.96 -1.35 9.04
C PHE A 109 -13.02 -2.32 10.23
N PRO A 110 -13.33 -1.80 11.44
CA PRO A 110 -13.49 -2.67 12.61
C PRO A 110 -14.67 -3.63 12.49
N GLY A 111 -15.70 -3.26 11.73
CA GLY A 111 -16.89 -4.06 11.55
C GLY A 111 -17.83 -3.44 10.55
N ASN A 112 -18.97 -4.07 10.34
CA ASN A 112 -19.94 -3.65 9.33
C ASN A 112 -20.64 -2.33 9.68
N GLU A 113 -20.75 -1.98 10.96
CA GLU A 113 -21.37 -0.72 11.35
C GLU A 113 -20.57 0.49 10.86
N ILE A 114 -19.25 0.45 11.04
CA ILE A 114 -18.36 1.52 10.59
C ILE A 114 -18.26 1.53 9.06
N LEU A 115 -18.25 0.36 8.44
CA LEU A 115 -18.33 0.25 6.98
C LEU A 115 -19.60 0.95 6.46
N ASP A 116 -20.73 0.70 7.08
CA ASP A 116 -21.99 1.31 6.68
C ASP A 116 -21.98 2.84 6.81
N GLU A 117 -21.44 3.35 7.90
CA GLU A 117 -21.26 4.80 8.09
C GLU A 117 -20.38 5.40 6.98
N PHE A 118 -19.29 4.74 6.66
CA PHE A 118 -18.38 5.15 5.60
C PHE A 118 -19.10 5.19 4.24
N LEU A 119 -19.82 4.12 3.91
CA LEU A 119 -20.55 4.02 2.64
C LEU A 119 -21.67 5.04 2.54
N THR A 120 -22.34 5.35 3.65
CA THR A 120 -23.37 6.38 3.70
C THR A 120 -22.77 7.75 3.36
N GLY A 121 -21.64 8.10 3.95
CA GLY A 121 -20.94 9.34 3.63
C GLY A 121 -20.47 9.39 2.18
N LEU A 122 -19.91 8.27 1.70
CA LEU A 122 -19.42 8.15 0.33
C LEU A 122 -20.54 8.31 -0.71
N SER A 123 -21.72 7.76 -0.44
CA SER A 123 -22.84 7.75 -1.39
C SER A 123 -23.35 9.15 -1.76
N ASN A 124 -23.06 10.15 -0.91
CA ASN A 124 -23.38 11.56 -1.21
C ASN A 124 -22.44 12.15 -2.28
N LEU A 125 -21.29 11.52 -2.51
CA LEU A 125 -20.21 12.08 -3.34
C LEU A 125 -19.98 11.28 -4.61
N ALA A 126 -20.30 9.99 -4.59
CA ALA A 126 -20.00 9.10 -5.70
C ALA A 126 -20.88 7.85 -5.64
N SER A 127 -21.01 7.19 -6.78
CA SER A 127 -21.54 5.82 -6.84
C SER A 127 -20.39 4.86 -6.59
N TYR A 128 -20.68 3.67 -6.11
CA TYR A 128 -19.62 2.70 -5.82
C TYR A 128 -20.09 1.27 -6.03
N LYS A 129 -19.10 0.39 -6.17
CA LYS A 129 -19.30 -1.08 -6.14
C LYS A 129 -18.37 -1.62 -5.08
N LEU A 130 -18.94 -2.31 -4.09
CA LEU A 130 -18.21 -2.85 -2.95
C LEU A 130 -17.89 -4.32 -3.17
N SER A 131 -16.64 -4.69 -2.87
CA SER A 131 -16.23 -6.08 -2.74
C SER A 131 -15.56 -6.27 -1.39
N ILE A 132 -15.89 -7.35 -0.70
CA ILE A 132 -15.25 -7.71 0.56
C ILE A 132 -14.20 -8.78 0.28
N VAL A 133 -12.98 -8.56 0.75
CA VAL A 133 -11.90 -9.54 0.62
C VAL A 133 -12.17 -10.67 1.62
N ILE A 134 -12.35 -11.87 1.10
CA ILE A 134 -12.63 -13.05 1.91
C ILE A 134 -11.33 -13.73 2.34
N ASN A 135 -10.35 -13.77 1.43
CA ASN A 135 -9.08 -14.45 1.67
C ASN A 135 -7.99 -13.82 0.79
N LYS A 136 -6.77 -13.96 1.24
CA LYS A 136 -5.60 -13.51 0.46
C LYS A 136 -4.85 -14.68 -0.14
#